data_b25bcaffb315ced48c3ac699a4453031
#
_entry.id   b25bcaffb315ced48c3ac699a4453031
#
_cell.length_a   1.000
_cell.length_b   1.000
_cell.length_c   1.000
_cell.angle_alpha   90.00
_cell.angle_beta   90.00
_cell.angle_gamma   90.00
#
_symmetry.space_group_name_H-M   'P 1'
#
loop_
_entity.id
_entity.type
_entity.pdbx_description
1 polymer ?
#
loop_
_entity_poly.entity_id
_entity_poly.type
_entity_poly.pdbx_seq_one_letter_code
_entity_poly.pdbx_strand_id
1 'polypeptide(L)'
;MIRDLVFLGHVDRPFADLRVTNPPRGMRWWWRRLTGEDLDAGGAARNIYINASNGGVAAYRIDQVIIDGLAEDYREHFMLHYNFPPYSVGEVGRFGFTSRRETGHGKLAWRALHPVLPAHEDFPYTIRILSDITESNGSSSMATVCGGCLSMMDAGVPIERPVSGIAMGLILEGDDFAVLSDILGDEDHLGDMDFKVAGSEKGITSLQMDIKVAGITQEIMKTALEQAKAGRAHILGEMTKALSGARGEVSKHAPRIETMQIDKSKIRDVIGTGGKVIREIVAETGAKVDIDDEGVIKISSSNADEIEAAKKWIEGIVEEAEVGKIYNG
;
A
#
# COMPACT_ATOMS: atom_id res chain seq x y z
N MET A 1 -0.22 -19.80 3.51
CA MET A 1 0.38 -18.50 3.14
C MET A 1 0.42 -17.53 4.33
N ILE A 2 -0.66 -17.31 5.04
CA ILE A 2 -0.68 -16.43 6.20
C ILE A 2 -0.11 -17.03 7.46
N ARG A 3 -0.08 -18.34 7.56
CA ARG A 3 0.70 -19.02 8.60
C ARG A 3 2.15 -18.55 8.68
N ASP A 4 2.62 -17.87 7.63
CA ASP A 4 4.01 -17.51 7.41
C ASP A 4 4.22 -15.98 7.33
N LEU A 5 3.19 -15.20 7.66
CA LEU A 5 3.27 -13.76 7.74
C LEU A 5 3.93 -13.36 9.06
N VAL A 6 5.15 -12.88 8.99
CA VAL A 6 5.86 -12.33 10.15
C VAL A 6 6.06 -10.85 9.94
N PHE A 7 5.33 -10.08 10.72
CA PHE A 7 5.56 -8.65 10.84
C PHE A 7 6.80 -8.42 11.70
N LEU A 8 7.87 -7.93 11.12
CA LEU A 8 9.11 -7.60 11.82
C LEU A 8 9.13 -6.17 12.36
N GLY A 9 8.00 -5.74 12.88
CA GLY A 9 7.95 -4.57 13.73
C GLY A 9 8.14 -3.23 13.06
N HIS A 10 7.69 -2.22 13.75
CA HIS A 10 8.00 -0.83 13.48
C HIS A 10 9.50 -0.62 13.70
N VAL A 11 10.21 -0.33 12.66
CA VAL A 11 11.57 0.15 12.76
C VAL A 11 11.47 1.67 12.80
N ASP A 12 12.03 2.25 13.82
CA ASP A 12 12.16 3.71 13.99
C ASP A 12 13.17 4.27 12.97
N ARG A 13 12.86 4.04 11.69
CA ARG A 13 13.65 4.45 10.53
C ARG A 13 12.77 5.31 9.63
N PRO A 14 13.36 6.16 8.77
CA PRO A 14 12.59 6.97 7.81
C PRO A 14 11.77 6.16 6.80
N PHE A 15 11.81 4.84 6.91
CA PHE A 15 11.07 3.90 6.07
C PHE A 15 10.38 2.88 6.96
N ALA A 16 9.10 2.65 6.76
CA ALA A 16 8.41 1.52 7.35
C ALA A 16 8.76 0.27 6.53
N ASP A 17 9.61 -0.56 7.08
CA ASP A 17 9.95 -1.85 6.50
C ASP A 17 9.05 -2.92 7.10
N LEU A 18 8.17 -3.45 6.29
CA LEU A 18 7.42 -4.66 6.59
C LEU A 18 8.11 -5.84 5.91
N ARG A 19 8.71 -6.68 6.70
CA ARG A 19 9.23 -7.95 6.21
C ARG A 19 8.23 -9.05 6.54
N VAL A 20 7.59 -9.56 5.52
CA VAL A 20 6.75 -10.74 5.63
C VAL A 20 7.60 -11.94 5.26
N THR A 21 7.76 -12.84 6.21
CA THR A 21 8.63 -13.99 6.02
C THR A 21 7.84 -15.27 6.22
N ASN A 22 7.99 -16.20 5.30
CA ASN A 22 7.58 -17.59 5.50
C ASN A 22 8.77 -18.37 6.00
N PRO A 23 8.77 -18.89 7.23
CA PRO A 23 9.98 -19.37 7.85
C PRO A 23 10.34 -20.79 7.43
N PRO A 24 11.57 -20.99 6.97
CA PRO A 24 12.21 -22.28 7.14
C PRO A 24 12.37 -22.56 8.65
N ARG A 25 12.74 -23.78 8.99
CA ARG A 25 12.78 -24.34 10.37
C ARG A 25 13.17 -23.37 11.51
N GLY A 26 13.93 -22.32 11.25
CA GLY A 26 14.34 -21.32 12.24
C GLY A 26 13.29 -20.28 12.63
N MET A 27 12.22 -20.12 11.85
CA MET A 27 11.22 -19.06 12.11
C MET A 27 9.89 -19.58 12.70
N ARG A 28 9.72 -20.91 12.91
CA ARG A 28 8.66 -21.45 13.78
C ARG A 28 8.62 -20.71 15.13
N TRP A 29 9.80 -20.29 15.60
CA TRP A 29 9.94 -19.50 16.81
C TRP A 29 9.26 -18.13 16.74
N TRP A 30 9.36 -17.41 15.62
CA TRP A 30 8.71 -16.11 15.44
C TRP A 30 7.19 -16.24 15.32
N TRP A 31 6.71 -17.22 14.57
CA TRP A 31 5.29 -17.49 14.46
C TRP A 31 4.69 -17.86 15.82
N ARG A 32 5.33 -18.78 16.54
CA ARG A 32 4.94 -19.17 17.89
C ARG A 32 4.94 -17.99 18.85
N ARG A 33 5.87 -17.05 18.70
CA ARG A 33 5.94 -15.84 19.53
C ARG A 33 4.82 -14.85 19.22
N LEU A 34 4.36 -14.76 17.97
CA LEU A 34 3.31 -13.85 17.54
C LEU A 34 1.92 -14.43 17.70
N THR A 35 1.72 -15.72 17.46
CA THR A 35 0.41 -16.37 17.41
C THR A 35 0.20 -17.42 18.50
N GLY A 36 1.26 -17.90 19.14
CA GLY A 36 1.23 -19.04 20.07
C GLY A 36 1.12 -20.41 19.41
N GLU A 37 1.04 -20.49 18.09
CA GLU A 37 0.87 -21.72 17.31
C GLU A 37 2.19 -22.20 16.68
N ASP A 38 2.30 -23.50 16.45
CA ASP A 38 3.39 -24.11 15.67
C ASP A 38 3.09 -24.06 14.17
N LEU A 39 4.05 -23.57 13.40
CA LEU A 39 4.01 -23.64 11.95
C LEU A 39 4.36 -25.05 11.49
N ASP A 40 3.45 -25.70 10.78
CA ASP A 40 3.78 -26.88 10.00
C ASP A 40 4.64 -26.49 8.79
N ALA A 41 5.56 -27.39 8.43
CA ALA A 41 6.66 -27.12 7.50
C ALA A 41 6.28 -27.12 6.00
N GLY A 42 5.04 -26.84 5.66
CA GLY A 42 4.60 -26.70 4.26
C GLY A 42 4.84 -25.28 3.76
N GLY A 43 5.82 -25.10 2.88
CA GLY A 43 6.33 -23.81 2.54
C GLY A 43 5.47 -23.04 1.55
N ALA A 44 5.03 -21.88 1.87
CA ALA A 44 4.47 -20.86 0.99
C ALA A 44 5.47 -19.71 0.73
N ALA A 45 5.02 -18.52 0.46
CA ALA A 45 5.90 -17.37 0.23
C ALA A 45 6.80 -17.12 1.45
N ARG A 46 8.11 -17.17 1.23
CA ARG A 46 9.11 -16.91 2.26
C ARG A 46 9.74 -15.58 1.95
N ASN A 47 9.85 -14.68 2.89
CA ASN A 47 10.47 -13.38 2.74
C ASN A 47 9.85 -12.50 1.63
N ILE A 48 8.66 -11.99 1.89
CA ILE A 48 8.14 -10.84 1.17
C ILE A 48 8.62 -9.61 1.92
N TYR A 49 9.46 -8.83 1.26
CA TYR A 49 9.88 -7.54 1.76
C TYR A 49 8.98 -6.46 1.17
N ILE A 50 8.23 -5.82 2.02
CA ILE A 50 7.36 -4.70 1.63
C ILE A 50 7.90 -3.46 2.31
N ASN A 51 8.38 -2.55 1.51
CA ASN A 51 8.87 -1.26 1.95
C ASN A 51 7.84 -0.20 1.56
N ALA A 52 7.16 0.37 2.58
CA ALA A 52 6.58 1.68 2.42
C ALA A 52 7.76 2.65 2.44
N SER A 53 8.39 2.79 1.30
CA SER A 53 9.65 3.49 1.18
C SER A 53 9.54 4.95 1.63
N ASN A 54 10.69 5.63 1.72
CA ASN A 54 10.92 7.06 1.74
C ASN A 54 10.01 7.79 0.83
N GLY A 55 9.63 7.01 -0.02
CA GLY A 55 8.54 7.29 -0.71
C GLY A 55 7.33 6.46 -0.36
N GLY A 56 7.17 5.89 0.70
CA GLY A 56 5.90 5.29 1.12
C GLY A 56 4.84 6.36 1.13
N VAL A 57 5.25 7.54 1.55
CA VAL A 57 4.41 8.72 1.59
C VAL A 57 5.26 9.89 1.07
N ALA A 58 5.02 10.30 -0.16
CA ALA A 58 5.70 11.44 -0.78
C ALA A 58 4.75 12.64 -0.84
N ALA A 59 5.29 13.79 -0.47
CA ALA A 59 4.51 15.00 -0.28
C ALA A 59 4.26 15.81 -1.56
N TYR A 60 4.89 15.43 -2.68
CA TYR A 60 4.98 16.34 -3.82
C TYR A 60 4.24 15.81 -5.04
N ARG A 61 3.62 16.72 -5.78
CA ARG A 61 2.96 16.44 -7.06
C ARG A 61 3.87 15.79 -8.09
N ILE A 62 5.17 16.06 -8.04
CA ILE A 62 6.17 15.45 -8.93
C ILE A 62 6.39 13.96 -8.66
N ASP A 63 6.03 13.49 -7.46
CA ASP A 63 6.13 12.09 -7.09
C ASP A 63 4.93 11.26 -7.59
N GLN A 64 3.88 11.91 -8.08
CA GLN A 64 2.73 11.25 -8.68
C GLN A 64 3.05 10.75 -10.08
N VAL A 65 2.56 9.57 -10.40
CA VAL A 65 2.69 9.02 -11.76
C VAL A 65 1.67 9.70 -12.67
N ILE A 66 2.15 10.17 -13.82
CA ILE A 66 1.27 10.63 -14.91
C ILE A 66 0.84 9.39 -15.68
N ILE A 67 -0.46 9.20 -15.79
CA ILE A 67 -1.06 8.13 -16.59
C ILE A 67 -1.56 8.74 -17.89
N ASP A 68 -0.96 8.30 -19.00
CA ASP A 68 -1.40 8.60 -20.35
C ASP A 68 -2.67 7.80 -20.65
N GLY A 69 -3.81 8.41 -20.42
CA GLY A 69 -5.12 7.79 -20.55
C GLY A 69 -5.67 7.94 -21.97
N LEU A 70 -6.56 7.04 -22.38
CA LEU A 70 -7.21 7.10 -23.70
C LEU A 70 -8.09 8.35 -23.91
N ALA A 71 -8.64 8.90 -22.84
CA ALA A 71 -9.50 10.07 -22.88
C ALA A 71 -8.77 11.33 -22.43
N GLU A 72 -8.01 11.22 -21.36
CA GLU A 72 -7.23 12.31 -20.77
C GLU A 72 -6.10 11.78 -19.93
N ASP A 73 -5.04 12.57 -19.76
CA ASP A 73 -3.97 12.30 -18.84
C ASP A 73 -4.41 12.62 -17.41
N TYR A 74 -4.09 11.72 -16.48
CA TYR A 74 -4.35 11.97 -15.07
C TYR A 74 -3.15 11.62 -14.19
N ARG A 75 -3.15 12.09 -12.95
CA ARG A 75 -2.12 11.79 -11.98
C ARG A 75 -2.60 10.73 -10.99
N GLU A 76 -1.77 9.72 -10.80
CA GLU A 76 -2.00 8.65 -9.85
C GLU A 76 -1.12 8.86 -8.62
N HIS A 77 -1.71 8.82 -7.45
CA HIS A 77 -1.04 9.01 -6.16
C HIS A 77 -0.83 7.71 -5.37
N PHE A 78 -1.18 6.58 -5.97
CA PHE A 78 -0.91 5.26 -5.40
C PHE A 78 -0.16 4.38 -6.38
N MET A 79 0.99 3.88 -5.96
CA MET A 79 1.85 3.00 -6.74
C MET A 79 2.11 1.71 -5.98
N LEU A 80 2.09 0.58 -6.69
CA LEU A 80 2.51 -0.70 -6.16
C LEU A 80 3.46 -1.37 -7.15
N HIS A 81 4.68 -1.62 -6.71
CA HIS A 81 5.71 -2.33 -7.45
C HIS A 81 5.83 -3.74 -6.89
N TYR A 82 5.71 -4.71 -7.76
CA TYR A 82 5.83 -6.12 -7.42
C TYR A 82 6.99 -6.72 -8.20
N ASN A 83 8.01 -7.17 -7.48
CA ASN A 83 9.21 -7.76 -8.04
C ASN A 83 9.26 -9.24 -7.68
N PHE A 84 9.37 -10.09 -8.72
CA PHE A 84 9.40 -11.54 -8.57
C PHE A 84 10.60 -12.11 -9.35
N PRO A 85 11.82 -11.99 -8.80
CA PRO A 85 13.01 -12.47 -9.45
C PRO A 85 13.01 -14.00 -9.54
N PRO A 86 13.66 -14.61 -10.56
CA PRO A 86 13.66 -16.05 -10.75
C PRO A 86 14.15 -16.85 -9.52
N TYR A 87 15.11 -16.32 -8.79
CA TYR A 87 15.63 -16.97 -7.59
C TYR A 87 14.59 -17.16 -6.47
N SER A 88 13.49 -16.40 -6.49
CA SER A 88 12.42 -16.53 -5.49
C SER A 88 11.75 -17.92 -5.52
N VAL A 89 11.84 -18.61 -6.62
CA VAL A 89 11.37 -20.00 -6.80
C VAL A 89 12.51 -20.98 -7.11
N GLY A 90 13.76 -20.57 -6.86
CA GLY A 90 14.94 -21.42 -7.09
C GLY A 90 15.34 -21.55 -8.55
N GLU A 91 14.82 -20.70 -9.43
CA GLU A 91 15.13 -20.74 -10.87
C GLU A 91 16.30 -19.80 -11.23
N VAL A 92 16.98 -20.15 -12.32
CA VAL A 92 17.97 -19.28 -12.98
C VAL A 92 17.29 -18.58 -14.14
N GLY A 93 17.30 -17.25 -14.15
CA GLY A 93 16.67 -16.46 -15.19
C GLY A 93 17.34 -15.11 -15.41
N ARG A 94 16.93 -14.40 -16.46
CA ARG A 94 17.44 -13.06 -16.76
C ARG A 94 16.79 -12.02 -15.85
N PHE A 95 17.61 -11.09 -15.36
CA PHE A 95 17.18 -9.86 -14.70
C PHE A 95 17.09 -8.74 -15.73
N GLY A 96 16.19 -7.78 -15.52
CA GLY A 96 16.23 -6.49 -16.21
C GLY A 96 14.94 -6.04 -16.88
N PHE A 97 13.98 -6.92 -17.13
CA PHE A 97 12.66 -6.51 -17.66
C PHE A 97 11.54 -7.04 -16.79
N THR A 98 10.55 -6.21 -16.53
CA THR A 98 9.34 -6.60 -15.80
C THR A 98 8.62 -7.72 -16.57
N SER A 99 8.40 -8.84 -15.91
CA SER A 99 7.70 -9.99 -16.49
C SER A 99 6.19 -9.75 -16.55
N ARG A 100 5.49 -10.56 -17.36
CA ARG A 100 4.00 -10.56 -17.38
C ARG A 100 3.43 -10.90 -16.01
N ARG A 101 4.10 -11.80 -15.27
CA ARG A 101 3.73 -12.18 -13.91
C ARG A 101 3.82 -10.99 -12.96
N GLU A 102 4.90 -10.25 -13.01
CA GLU A 102 5.10 -9.05 -12.16
C GLU A 102 4.06 -7.98 -12.46
N THR A 103 3.80 -7.71 -13.73
CA THR A 103 2.76 -6.76 -14.15
C THR A 103 1.38 -7.20 -13.70
N GLY A 104 1.00 -8.44 -13.94
CA GLY A 104 -0.33 -8.97 -13.58
C GLY A 104 -0.56 -9.05 -12.08
N HIS A 105 0.41 -9.59 -11.32
CA HIS A 105 0.33 -9.72 -9.87
C HIS A 105 0.40 -8.36 -9.18
N GLY A 106 1.26 -7.46 -9.65
CA GLY A 106 1.31 -6.08 -9.15
C GLY A 106 -0.02 -5.36 -9.34
N LYS A 107 -0.62 -5.45 -10.53
CA LYS A 107 -1.93 -4.82 -10.80
C LYS A 107 -3.07 -5.47 -10.01
N LEU A 108 -3.01 -6.78 -9.75
CA LEU A 108 -3.97 -7.47 -8.88
C LEU A 108 -3.90 -6.93 -7.46
N ALA A 109 -2.71 -6.83 -6.88
CA ALA A 109 -2.49 -6.28 -5.54
C ALA A 109 -2.87 -4.81 -5.46
N TRP A 110 -2.53 -4.02 -6.48
CA TRP A 110 -2.94 -2.62 -6.59
C TRP A 110 -4.47 -2.48 -6.54
N ARG A 111 -5.20 -3.24 -7.38
CA ARG A 111 -6.67 -3.24 -7.39
C ARG A 111 -7.28 -3.70 -6.07
N ALA A 112 -6.62 -4.61 -5.37
CA ALA A 112 -7.10 -5.10 -4.09
C ALA A 112 -7.06 -4.02 -3.00
N LEU A 113 -6.04 -3.17 -3.01
CA LEU A 113 -5.78 -2.16 -1.97
C LEU A 113 -6.34 -0.78 -2.31
N HIS A 114 -6.41 -0.42 -3.58
CA HIS A 114 -6.86 0.89 -4.03
C HIS A 114 -8.23 1.33 -3.48
N PRO A 115 -9.27 0.46 -3.41
CA PRO A 115 -10.59 0.87 -2.94
C PRO A 115 -10.69 1.24 -1.46
N VAL A 116 -9.68 0.96 -0.66
CA VAL A 116 -9.67 1.27 0.79
C VAL A 116 -8.75 2.43 1.13
N LEU A 117 -8.16 3.07 0.14
CA LEU A 117 -7.32 4.25 0.34
C LEU A 117 -8.17 5.45 0.76
N PRO A 118 -7.62 6.36 1.57
CA PRO A 118 -8.24 7.66 1.83
C PRO A 118 -8.33 8.49 0.54
N ALA A 119 -9.28 9.42 0.51
CA ALA A 119 -9.32 10.43 -0.54
C ALA A 119 -8.04 11.28 -0.51
N HIS A 120 -7.58 11.75 -1.67
CA HIS A 120 -6.32 12.52 -1.74
C HIS A 120 -6.43 13.87 -1.00
N GLU A 121 -7.62 14.42 -0.91
CA GLU A 121 -7.93 15.63 -0.15
C GLU A 121 -7.73 15.44 1.36
N ASP A 122 -8.07 14.26 1.88
CA ASP A 122 -7.96 13.93 3.30
C ASP A 122 -6.54 13.45 3.66
N PHE A 123 -5.83 12.86 2.70
CA PHE A 123 -4.47 12.36 2.88
C PHE A 123 -3.62 12.71 1.65
N PRO A 124 -3.11 13.94 1.56
CA PRO A 124 -2.50 14.51 0.35
C PRO A 124 -1.08 13.99 0.08
N TYR A 125 -0.87 12.72 0.32
CA TYR A 125 0.41 12.04 0.09
C TYR A 125 0.37 11.16 -1.14
N THR A 126 1.51 10.96 -1.77
CA THR A 126 1.72 9.90 -2.75
C THR A 126 2.15 8.64 -2.02
N ILE A 127 1.38 7.57 -2.16
CA ILE A 127 1.63 6.29 -1.50
C ILE A 127 2.35 5.37 -2.47
N ARG A 128 3.46 4.78 -2.04
CA ARG A 128 4.22 3.82 -2.82
C ARG A 128 4.48 2.55 -2.02
N ILE A 129 4.03 1.41 -2.53
CA ILE A 129 4.36 0.09 -2.00
C ILE A 129 5.39 -0.57 -2.91
N LEU A 130 6.45 -1.10 -2.32
CA LEU A 130 7.44 -1.94 -2.97
C LEU A 130 7.37 -3.33 -2.36
N SER A 131 7.05 -4.33 -3.18
CA SER A 131 6.96 -5.73 -2.78
C SER A 131 8.04 -6.53 -3.50
N ASP A 132 9.09 -6.90 -2.78
CA ASP A 132 10.18 -7.75 -3.28
C ASP A 132 10.00 -9.18 -2.78
N ILE A 133 9.76 -10.11 -3.70
CA ILE A 133 9.58 -11.52 -3.38
C ILE A 133 10.93 -12.20 -3.41
N THR A 134 11.44 -12.59 -2.24
CA THR A 134 12.75 -13.22 -2.12
C THR A 134 12.69 -14.73 -2.12
N GLU A 135 11.58 -15.33 -1.69
CA GLU A 135 11.33 -16.77 -1.75
C GLU A 135 9.82 -17.03 -1.78
N SER A 136 9.35 -17.95 -2.60
CA SER A 136 7.91 -18.21 -2.77
C SER A 136 7.62 -19.67 -3.05
N ASN A 137 6.61 -20.22 -2.35
CA ASN A 137 5.95 -21.48 -2.67
C ASN A 137 4.46 -21.36 -2.31
N GLY A 138 3.69 -20.73 -3.21
CA GLY A 138 2.29 -20.39 -3.02
C GLY A 138 1.99 -18.99 -3.56
N SER A 139 0.92 -18.35 -3.11
CA SER A 139 0.48 -17.06 -3.64
C SER A 139 1.22 -15.86 -3.05
N SER A 140 2.33 -15.50 -3.65
CA SER A 140 3.08 -14.28 -3.33
C SER A 140 2.28 -12.99 -3.58
N SER A 141 1.36 -12.97 -4.54
CA SER A 141 0.48 -11.81 -4.78
C SER A 141 -0.50 -11.56 -3.64
N MET A 142 -1.08 -12.61 -3.06
CA MET A 142 -1.98 -12.45 -1.92
C MET A 142 -1.23 -12.09 -0.64
N ALA A 143 -0.03 -12.61 -0.48
CA ALA A 143 0.89 -12.16 0.56
C ALA A 143 1.27 -10.68 0.39
N THR A 144 1.46 -10.21 -0.86
CA THR A 144 1.67 -8.78 -1.16
C THR A 144 0.46 -7.93 -0.78
N VAL A 145 -0.76 -8.41 -1.00
CA VAL A 145 -1.99 -7.71 -0.55
C VAL A 145 -1.99 -7.56 0.97
N CYS A 146 -1.79 -8.65 1.71
CA CYS A 146 -1.81 -8.64 3.17
C CYS A 146 -0.69 -7.77 3.75
N GLY A 147 0.54 -7.97 3.26
CA GLY A 147 1.70 -7.21 3.72
C GLY A 147 1.65 -5.75 3.31
N GLY A 148 1.18 -5.43 2.10
CA GLY A 148 0.97 -4.05 1.64
C GLY A 148 -0.08 -3.31 2.47
N CYS A 149 -1.15 -4.02 2.85
CA CYS A 149 -2.16 -3.48 3.77
C CYS A 149 -1.54 -3.14 5.13
N LEU A 150 -0.83 -4.08 5.75
CA LEU A 150 -0.14 -3.87 7.03
C LEU A 150 0.91 -2.76 6.94
N SER A 151 1.65 -2.69 5.83
CA SER A 151 2.65 -1.65 5.60
C SER A 151 2.04 -0.24 5.54
N MET A 152 0.90 -0.09 4.87
CA MET A 152 0.17 1.19 4.85
C MET A 152 -0.33 1.56 6.24
N MET A 153 -0.92 0.60 6.96
CA MET A 153 -1.40 0.82 8.33
C MET A 153 -0.25 1.24 9.28
N ASP A 154 0.91 0.61 9.15
CA ASP A 154 2.10 0.93 9.95
C ASP A 154 2.71 2.30 9.60
N ALA A 155 2.62 2.70 8.34
CA ALA A 155 3.03 4.03 7.88
C ALA A 155 2.08 5.16 8.31
N GLY A 156 0.93 4.83 8.91
CA GLY A 156 -0.08 5.80 9.32
C GLY A 156 -1.02 6.23 8.20
N VAL A 157 -1.12 5.46 7.11
CA VAL A 157 -2.13 5.72 6.07
C VAL A 157 -3.51 5.36 6.63
N PRO A 158 -4.46 6.30 6.70
CA PRO A 158 -5.77 6.06 7.29
C PRO A 158 -6.69 5.30 6.31
N ILE A 159 -6.31 4.04 6.01
CA ILE A 159 -7.14 3.19 5.16
C ILE A 159 -8.52 2.96 5.78
N GLU A 160 -9.53 2.88 4.96
CA GLU A 160 -10.92 2.73 5.43
C GLU A 160 -11.11 1.43 6.24
N ARG A 161 -10.47 0.34 5.82
CA ARG A 161 -10.49 -0.96 6.49
C ARG A 161 -9.39 -1.88 5.98
N PRO A 162 -8.94 -2.86 6.80
CA PRO A 162 -7.95 -3.83 6.37
C PRO A 162 -8.45 -4.74 5.25
N VAL A 163 -7.52 -5.11 4.37
CA VAL A 163 -7.75 -6.02 3.24
C VAL A 163 -6.84 -7.23 3.39
N SER A 164 -7.42 -8.42 3.25
CA SER A 164 -6.66 -9.66 3.13
C SER A 164 -6.88 -10.32 1.78
N GLY A 165 -6.01 -11.23 1.42
CA GLY A 165 -6.13 -12.03 0.20
C GLY A 165 -5.81 -13.50 0.45
N ILE A 166 -6.45 -14.39 -0.31
CA ILE A 166 -6.23 -15.82 -0.28
C ILE A 166 -6.21 -16.38 -1.70
N ALA A 167 -5.39 -17.41 -1.93
CA ALA A 167 -5.42 -18.18 -3.16
C ALA A 167 -6.15 -19.50 -2.92
N MET A 168 -7.08 -19.80 -3.82
CA MET A 168 -7.90 -20.99 -3.79
C MET A 168 -7.59 -21.84 -5.01
N GLY A 169 -7.80 -23.15 -4.89
CA GLY A 169 -7.67 -24.11 -5.97
C GLY A 169 -8.92 -24.97 -6.13
N LEU A 170 -9.01 -25.64 -7.25
CA LEU A 170 -10.05 -26.62 -7.55
C LEU A 170 -9.39 -27.88 -8.10
N ILE A 171 -9.87 -29.02 -7.62
CA ILE A 171 -9.68 -30.33 -8.24
C ILE A 171 -11.06 -30.81 -8.70
N LEU A 172 -11.17 -31.22 -9.94
CA LEU A 172 -12.42 -31.67 -10.58
C LEU A 172 -12.21 -33.03 -11.22
N GLU A 173 -12.89 -34.05 -10.72
CA GLU A 173 -12.86 -35.41 -11.26
C GLU A 173 -14.29 -35.86 -11.65
N GLY A 174 -14.62 -35.78 -12.92
CA GLY A 174 -15.98 -36.01 -13.41
C GLY A 174 -16.97 -35.01 -12.86
N ASP A 175 -17.93 -35.48 -12.07
CA ASP A 175 -18.92 -34.64 -11.39
C ASP A 175 -18.50 -34.26 -9.94
N ASP A 176 -17.47 -34.90 -9.41
CA ASP A 176 -16.95 -34.65 -8.06
C ASP A 176 -15.93 -33.51 -8.07
N PHE A 177 -15.97 -32.66 -7.04
CA PHE A 177 -15.02 -31.58 -6.91
C PHE A 177 -14.56 -31.33 -5.49
N ALA A 178 -13.34 -30.82 -5.35
CA ALA A 178 -12.79 -30.34 -4.09
C ALA A 178 -12.22 -28.95 -4.24
N VAL A 179 -12.61 -28.03 -3.34
CA VAL A 179 -12.03 -26.69 -3.29
C VAL A 179 -10.92 -26.66 -2.25
N LEU A 180 -9.74 -26.21 -2.66
CA LEU A 180 -8.56 -26.07 -1.83
C LEU A 180 -8.41 -24.62 -1.36
N SER A 181 -8.02 -24.43 -0.11
CA SER A 181 -7.74 -23.11 0.47
C SER A 181 -6.24 -22.92 0.68
N ASP A 182 -5.72 -21.73 0.33
CA ASP A 182 -4.33 -21.34 0.52
C ASP A 182 -3.35 -22.31 -0.17
N ILE A 183 -3.53 -22.43 -1.47
CA ILE A 183 -2.82 -23.41 -2.30
C ILE A 183 -1.31 -23.16 -2.38
N LEU A 184 -0.57 -24.26 -2.43
CA LEU A 184 0.86 -24.30 -2.72
C LEU A 184 1.13 -24.19 -4.23
N GLY A 185 2.40 -24.02 -4.61
CA GLY A 185 2.80 -23.94 -6.00
C GLY A 185 2.45 -25.19 -6.82
N ASP A 186 2.60 -26.38 -6.25
CA ASP A 186 2.23 -27.63 -6.90
C ASP A 186 0.72 -27.79 -7.08
N GLU A 187 -0.06 -27.35 -6.09
CA GLU A 187 -1.53 -27.34 -6.16
C GLU A 187 -2.05 -26.31 -7.16
N ASP A 188 -1.36 -25.17 -7.31
CA ASP A 188 -1.61 -24.20 -8.38
C ASP A 188 -1.32 -24.80 -9.75
N HIS A 189 -0.20 -25.51 -9.89
CA HIS A 189 0.22 -26.08 -11.17
C HIS A 189 -0.63 -27.26 -11.64
N LEU A 190 -0.95 -28.17 -10.73
CA LEU A 190 -1.67 -29.41 -11.01
C LEU A 190 -3.19 -29.28 -10.93
N GLY A 191 -3.71 -28.26 -10.26
CA GLY A 191 -5.13 -28.04 -10.10
C GLY A 191 -5.84 -27.59 -11.38
N ASP A 192 -7.15 -27.78 -11.42
CA ASP A 192 -8.04 -27.50 -12.55
C ASP A 192 -8.46 -26.04 -12.65
N MET A 193 -8.38 -25.32 -11.55
CA MET A 193 -8.56 -23.89 -11.46
C MET A 193 -7.77 -23.35 -10.28
N ASP A 194 -7.18 -22.18 -10.45
CA ASP A 194 -6.76 -21.32 -9.34
C ASP A 194 -7.50 -19.98 -9.39
N PHE A 195 -7.85 -19.45 -8.23
CA PHE A 195 -8.36 -18.11 -8.15
C PHE A 195 -7.91 -17.42 -6.88
N LYS A 196 -7.67 -16.13 -7.03
CA LYS A 196 -7.17 -15.27 -5.99
C LYS A 196 -8.25 -14.27 -5.62
N VAL A 197 -8.61 -14.24 -4.34
CA VAL A 197 -9.69 -13.38 -3.83
C VAL A 197 -9.11 -12.48 -2.75
N ALA A 198 -9.19 -11.18 -2.98
CA ALA A 198 -8.84 -10.17 -1.98
C ALA A 198 -10.05 -9.33 -1.60
N GLY A 199 -10.07 -8.84 -0.36
CA GLY A 199 -11.14 -7.97 0.12
C GLY A 199 -11.11 -7.75 1.62
N SER A 200 -11.96 -6.83 2.04
CA SER A 200 -12.21 -6.52 3.44
C SER A 200 -13.29 -7.44 4.04
N GLU A 201 -13.64 -7.19 5.28
CA GLU A 201 -14.80 -7.82 5.94
C GLU A 201 -16.14 -7.54 5.22
N LYS A 202 -16.26 -6.39 4.54
CA LYS A 202 -17.51 -5.97 3.87
C LYS A 202 -17.67 -6.56 2.48
N GLY A 203 -16.58 -6.94 1.82
CA GLY A 203 -16.70 -7.48 0.45
C GLY A 203 -15.36 -7.71 -0.24
N ILE A 204 -15.47 -8.19 -1.46
CA ILE A 204 -14.35 -8.46 -2.36
C ILE A 204 -13.94 -7.16 -3.06
N THR A 205 -12.65 -6.84 -3.02
CA THR A 205 -12.06 -5.70 -3.72
C THR A 205 -11.37 -6.11 -5.02
N SER A 206 -10.88 -7.35 -5.10
CA SER A 206 -10.25 -7.87 -6.31
C SER A 206 -10.39 -9.38 -6.40
N LEU A 207 -10.56 -9.86 -7.62
CA LEU A 207 -10.60 -11.28 -7.96
C LEU A 207 -9.82 -11.52 -9.26
N GLN A 208 -9.04 -12.57 -9.28
CA GLN A 208 -8.38 -13.11 -10.47
C GLN A 208 -8.59 -14.61 -10.49
N MET A 209 -8.92 -15.14 -11.64
CA MET A 209 -9.18 -16.57 -11.83
C MET A 209 -8.48 -17.06 -13.09
N ASP A 210 -7.89 -18.25 -12.98
CA ASP A 210 -7.34 -19.02 -14.11
C ASP A 210 -8.03 -20.39 -14.13
N ILE A 211 -8.77 -20.68 -15.21
CA ILE A 211 -9.54 -21.92 -15.39
C ILE A 211 -8.84 -22.75 -16.44
N LYS A 212 -8.42 -23.96 -16.08
CA LYS A 212 -7.68 -24.89 -16.93
C LYS A 212 -8.57 -26.00 -17.49
N VAL A 213 -9.87 -26.01 -17.13
CA VAL A 213 -10.90 -26.94 -17.61
C VAL A 213 -11.91 -26.22 -18.48
N ALA A 214 -12.83 -26.94 -19.15
CA ALA A 214 -13.80 -26.38 -20.08
C ALA A 214 -14.77 -25.37 -19.46
N GLY A 215 -14.90 -25.37 -18.14
CA GLY A 215 -15.74 -24.45 -17.38
C GLY A 215 -15.97 -24.95 -15.96
N ILE A 216 -16.58 -24.10 -15.15
CA ILE A 216 -16.97 -24.39 -13.77
C ILE A 216 -18.45 -24.10 -13.57
N THR A 217 -19.09 -24.85 -12.69
CA THR A 217 -20.50 -24.64 -12.38
C THR A 217 -20.70 -23.51 -11.39
N GLN A 218 -21.94 -22.99 -11.33
CA GLN A 218 -22.30 -21.98 -10.34
C GLN A 218 -22.15 -22.51 -8.90
N GLU A 219 -22.39 -23.81 -8.69
CA GLU A 219 -22.24 -24.46 -7.39
C GLU A 219 -20.77 -24.47 -6.93
N ILE A 220 -19.86 -24.86 -7.82
CA ILE A 220 -18.42 -24.82 -7.56
C ILE A 220 -17.99 -23.40 -7.19
N MET A 221 -18.40 -22.40 -7.97
CA MET A 221 -18.05 -21.01 -7.71
C MET A 221 -18.60 -20.50 -6.36
N LYS A 222 -19.84 -20.85 -6.04
CA LYS A 222 -20.46 -20.47 -4.77
C LYS A 222 -19.69 -21.07 -3.58
N THR A 223 -19.41 -22.36 -3.63
CA THR A 223 -18.62 -23.07 -2.60
C THR A 223 -17.24 -22.45 -2.44
N ALA A 224 -16.57 -22.18 -3.56
CA ALA A 224 -15.25 -21.60 -3.59
C ALA A 224 -15.21 -20.17 -2.97
N LEU A 225 -16.18 -19.33 -3.28
CA LEU A 225 -16.27 -17.98 -2.74
C LEU A 225 -16.64 -17.96 -1.24
N GLU A 226 -17.51 -18.87 -0.79
CA GLU A 226 -17.83 -19.03 0.62
C GLU A 226 -16.61 -19.49 1.43
N GLN A 227 -15.86 -20.46 0.91
CA GLN A 227 -14.64 -20.95 1.54
C GLN A 227 -13.54 -19.86 1.51
N ALA A 228 -13.40 -19.12 0.42
CA ALA A 228 -12.49 -17.98 0.34
C ALA A 228 -12.86 -16.87 1.33
N LYS A 229 -14.15 -16.64 1.57
CA LYS A 229 -14.60 -15.68 2.60
C LYS A 229 -14.16 -16.09 3.99
N ALA A 230 -14.33 -17.37 4.35
CA ALA A 230 -13.87 -17.90 5.64
C ALA A 230 -12.34 -17.80 5.78
N GLY A 231 -11.60 -18.16 4.73
CA GLY A 231 -10.15 -18.05 4.70
C GLY A 231 -9.67 -16.60 4.86
N ARG A 232 -10.25 -15.65 4.13
CA ARG A 232 -9.92 -14.21 4.28
C ARG A 232 -10.23 -13.66 5.67
N ALA A 233 -11.35 -14.09 6.28
CA ALA A 233 -11.69 -13.70 7.65
C ALA A 233 -10.67 -14.20 8.66
N HIS A 234 -10.23 -15.46 8.52
CA HIS A 234 -9.16 -16.01 9.35
C HIS A 234 -7.86 -15.19 9.19
N ILE A 235 -7.50 -14.89 7.96
CA ILE A 235 -6.32 -14.08 7.61
C ILE A 235 -6.37 -12.69 8.24
N LEU A 236 -7.50 -11.99 8.12
CA LEU A 236 -7.70 -10.69 8.77
C LEU A 236 -7.52 -10.80 10.29
N GLY A 237 -8.03 -11.89 10.90
CA GLY A 237 -7.82 -12.16 12.32
C GLY A 237 -6.35 -12.30 12.70
N GLU A 238 -5.53 -12.95 11.86
CA GLU A 238 -4.08 -13.04 12.08
C GLU A 238 -3.38 -11.69 11.87
N MET A 239 -3.77 -10.93 10.85
CA MET A 239 -3.22 -9.59 10.59
C MET A 239 -3.50 -8.64 11.76
N THR A 240 -4.71 -8.67 12.32
CA THR A 240 -5.10 -7.80 13.44
C THR A 240 -4.37 -8.09 14.74
N LYS A 241 -3.83 -9.31 14.93
CA LYS A 241 -2.94 -9.61 16.05
C LYS A 241 -1.61 -8.83 15.97
N ALA A 242 -1.12 -8.58 14.76
CA ALA A 242 0.08 -7.80 14.54
C ALA A 242 -0.20 -6.28 14.59
N LEU A 243 -1.29 -5.84 13.97
CA LEU A 243 -1.67 -4.44 13.90
C LEU A 243 -3.19 -4.32 13.77
N SER A 244 -3.85 -3.85 14.83
CA SER A 244 -5.32 -3.81 14.91
C SER A 244 -5.97 -2.66 14.12
N GLY A 245 -5.20 -1.67 13.70
CA GLY A 245 -5.65 -0.51 12.92
C GLY A 245 -4.46 0.29 12.41
N ALA A 246 -4.73 1.27 11.56
CA ALA A 246 -3.71 2.22 11.14
C ALA A 246 -3.18 3.00 12.36
N ARG A 247 -1.89 3.35 12.34
CA ARG A 247 -1.33 4.24 13.35
C ARG A 247 -2.01 5.60 13.25
N GLY A 248 -2.20 6.26 14.38
CA GLY A 248 -2.90 7.55 14.44
C GLY A 248 -2.15 8.71 13.78
N GLU A 249 -0.85 8.54 13.53
CA GLU A 249 0.01 9.54 12.91
C GLU A 249 1.00 8.87 11.96
N VAL A 250 1.40 9.60 10.92
CA VAL A 250 2.55 9.21 10.09
C VAL A 250 3.82 9.21 10.94
N SER A 251 4.81 8.41 10.54
CA SER A 251 6.10 8.34 11.24
C SER A 251 6.68 9.75 11.47
N LYS A 252 7.29 9.97 12.65
CA LYS A 252 8.02 11.23 12.93
C LYS A 252 9.10 11.58 11.92
N HIS A 253 9.55 10.60 11.14
CA HIS A 253 10.52 10.77 10.06
C HIS A 253 9.89 10.96 8.68
N ALA A 254 8.57 10.82 8.58
CA ALA A 254 7.86 11.10 7.34
C ALA A 254 7.76 12.62 7.13
N PRO A 255 7.86 13.12 5.89
CA PRO A 255 7.53 14.50 5.62
C PRO A 255 6.08 14.76 6.05
N ARG A 256 5.88 15.82 6.81
CA ARG A 256 4.56 16.30 7.21
C ARG A 256 4.06 17.27 6.16
N ILE A 257 2.74 17.26 5.94
CA ILE A 257 2.08 18.21 5.06
C ILE A 257 1.02 18.92 5.90
N GLU A 258 1.11 20.26 5.93
CA GLU A 258 0.02 21.10 6.39
C GLU A 258 -0.64 21.77 5.20
N THR A 259 -1.96 21.83 5.25
CA THR A 259 -2.75 22.49 4.21
C THR A 259 -3.38 23.73 4.80
N MET A 260 -3.26 24.84 4.10
CA MET A 260 -3.95 26.09 4.44
C MET A 260 -4.70 26.65 3.23
N GLN A 261 -5.81 27.29 3.47
CA GLN A 261 -6.61 27.94 2.43
C GLN A 261 -6.42 29.45 2.50
N ILE A 262 -6.14 30.05 1.35
CA ILE A 262 -6.09 31.51 1.20
C ILE A 262 -7.12 31.98 0.19
N ASP A 263 -7.42 33.28 0.21
CA ASP A 263 -8.25 33.90 -0.83
C ASP A 263 -7.52 33.88 -2.17
N LYS A 264 -8.24 33.58 -3.26
CA LYS A 264 -7.67 33.53 -4.62
C LYS A 264 -6.99 34.82 -5.05
N SER A 265 -7.45 35.97 -4.57
CA SER A 265 -6.83 37.27 -4.86
C SER A 265 -5.42 37.39 -4.29
N LYS A 266 -5.11 36.66 -3.22
CA LYS A 266 -3.81 36.66 -2.52
C LYS A 266 -2.78 35.70 -3.14
N ILE A 267 -3.20 34.80 -4.04
CA ILE A 267 -2.30 33.83 -4.67
C ILE A 267 -1.10 34.53 -5.31
N ARG A 268 -1.34 35.66 -6.01
CA ARG A 268 -0.29 36.43 -6.67
C ARG A 268 0.71 37.04 -5.69
N ASP A 269 0.25 37.43 -4.50
CA ASP A 269 1.08 38.02 -3.45
C ASP A 269 2.00 36.95 -2.85
N VAL A 270 1.49 35.76 -2.59
CA VAL A 270 2.25 34.61 -2.07
C VAL A 270 3.25 34.09 -3.13
N ILE A 271 2.87 34.01 -4.39
CA ILE A 271 3.79 33.59 -5.47
C ILE A 271 4.83 34.68 -5.72
N GLY A 272 4.42 35.92 -5.75
CA GLY A 272 5.24 37.07 -6.10
C GLY A 272 5.58 37.12 -7.60
N THR A 273 6.10 38.25 -8.06
CA THR A 273 6.46 38.47 -9.47
C THR A 273 7.48 37.44 -9.94
N GLY A 274 7.09 36.63 -10.93
CA GLY A 274 7.91 35.54 -11.45
C GLY A 274 8.27 34.47 -10.42
N GLY A 275 7.46 34.29 -9.37
CA GLY A 275 7.69 33.29 -8.32
C GLY A 275 8.77 33.68 -7.30
N LYS A 276 9.09 34.97 -7.15
CA LYS A 276 10.17 35.42 -6.27
C LYS A 276 9.85 35.13 -4.80
N VAL A 277 8.64 35.47 -4.34
CA VAL A 277 8.27 35.36 -2.92
C VAL A 277 8.21 33.90 -2.47
N ILE A 278 7.56 33.04 -3.23
CA ILE A 278 7.46 31.61 -2.89
C ILE A 278 8.85 30.94 -2.86
N ARG A 279 9.77 31.33 -3.77
CA ARG A 279 11.14 30.81 -3.72
C ARG A 279 11.92 31.32 -2.51
N GLU A 280 11.68 32.55 -2.08
CA GLU A 280 12.30 33.12 -0.88
C GLU A 280 11.80 32.40 0.39
N ILE A 281 10.49 32.16 0.49
CA ILE A 281 9.91 31.35 1.57
C ILE A 281 10.58 29.97 1.64
N VAL A 282 10.66 29.27 0.51
CA VAL A 282 11.29 27.94 0.44
C VAL A 282 12.77 27.98 0.81
N ALA A 283 13.51 28.99 0.37
CA ALA A 283 14.95 29.13 0.62
C ALA A 283 15.25 29.40 2.12
N GLU A 284 14.46 30.27 2.75
CA GLU A 284 14.73 30.71 4.12
C GLU A 284 14.16 29.71 5.17
N THR A 285 13.02 29.08 4.86
CA THR A 285 12.40 28.16 5.82
C THR A 285 12.85 26.72 5.67
N GLY A 286 13.30 26.32 4.48
CA GLY A 286 13.60 24.93 4.15
C GLY A 286 12.36 24.09 3.81
N ALA A 287 11.17 24.57 4.11
CA ALA A 287 9.92 23.90 3.75
C ALA A 287 9.63 24.05 2.25
N LYS A 288 9.01 23.04 1.65
CA LYS A 288 8.46 23.16 0.31
C LYS A 288 7.03 23.66 0.35
N VAL A 289 6.70 24.57 -0.54
CA VAL A 289 5.38 25.21 -0.64
C VAL A 289 4.86 25.00 -2.05
N ASP A 290 3.65 24.45 -2.16
CA ASP A 290 2.90 24.30 -3.41
C ASP A 290 1.55 24.99 -3.24
N ILE A 291 1.09 25.73 -4.27
CA ILE A 291 -0.16 26.45 -4.26
C ILE A 291 -0.92 26.15 -5.56
N ASP A 292 -2.21 25.86 -5.44
CA ASP A 292 -3.09 25.64 -6.58
C ASP A 292 -3.91 26.89 -6.96
N ASP A 293 -4.62 26.79 -8.07
CA ASP A 293 -5.42 27.90 -8.61
C ASP A 293 -6.69 28.20 -7.74
N GLU A 294 -7.01 27.32 -6.81
CA GLU A 294 -8.10 27.48 -5.85
C GLU A 294 -7.64 28.15 -4.54
N GLY A 295 -6.33 28.38 -4.38
CA GLY A 295 -5.75 28.99 -3.19
C GLY A 295 -5.47 27.99 -2.06
N VAL A 296 -5.46 26.71 -2.35
CA VAL A 296 -5.01 25.69 -1.41
C VAL A 296 -3.48 25.63 -1.41
N ILE A 297 -2.88 25.92 -0.29
CA ILE A 297 -1.43 25.87 -0.09
C ILE A 297 -1.09 24.60 0.67
N LYS A 298 -0.16 23.81 0.12
CA LYS A 298 0.43 22.64 0.78
C LYS A 298 1.87 22.97 1.19
N ILE A 299 2.11 22.96 2.49
CA ILE A 299 3.45 23.20 3.08
C ILE A 299 3.97 21.88 3.59
N SER A 300 5.16 21.48 3.19
CA SER A 300 5.71 20.17 3.52
C SER A 300 7.20 20.21 3.88
N SER A 301 7.53 19.53 4.99
CA SER A 301 8.89 19.30 5.45
C SER A 301 8.96 18.09 6.38
N SER A 302 10.14 17.51 6.54
CA SER A 302 10.47 16.56 7.61
C SER A 302 10.64 17.23 8.98
N ASN A 303 10.73 18.57 9.03
CA ASN A 303 10.91 19.37 10.23
C ASN A 303 9.65 20.23 10.48
N ALA A 304 9.01 20.06 11.62
CA ALA A 304 7.82 20.82 11.99
C ALA A 304 8.08 22.33 12.13
N ASP A 305 9.28 22.72 12.59
CA ASP A 305 9.64 24.13 12.75
C ASP A 305 9.71 24.86 11.40
N GLU A 306 10.15 24.16 10.36
CA GLU A 306 10.21 24.68 8.98
C GLU A 306 8.79 24.93 8.42
N ILE A 307 7.86 24.01 8.69
CA ILE A 307 6.45 24.16 8.30
C ILE A 307 5.83 25.37 8.99
N GLU A 308 6.03 25.48 10.30
CA GLU A 308 5.47 26.57 11.09
C GLU A 308 6.05 27.93 10.67
N ALA A 309 7.36 27.98 10.35
CA ALA A 309 8.00 29.18 9.83
C ALA A 309 7.40 29.62 8.48
N ALA A 310 7.23 28.65 7.55
CA ALA A 310 6.64 28.94 6.24
C ALA A 310 5.17 29.39 6.38
N LYS A 311 4.42 28.73 7.25
CA LYS A 311 3.02 29.08 7.52
C LYS A 311 2.88 30.50 8.06
N LYS A 312 3.65 30.87 9.08
CA LYS A 312 3.67 32.23 9.62
C LYS A 312 4.05 33.28 8.59
N TRP A 313 4.99 32.94 7.71
CA TRP A 313 5.36 33.87 6.64
C TRP A 313 4.22 34.10 5.66
N ILE A 314 3.56 33.02 5.24
CA ILE A 314 2.41 33.09 4.33
C ILE A 314 1.24 33.84 5.01
N GLU A 315 0.94 33.53 6.28
CA GLU A 315 -0.07 34.24 7.06
C GLU A 315 0.20 35.75 7.10
N GLY A 316 1.45 36.16 7.33
CA GLY A 316 1.85 37.56 7.29
C GLY A 316 1.67 38.25 5.93
N ILE A 317 1.74 37.51 4.83
CA ILE A 317 1.49 38.05 3.47
C ILE A 317 -0.01 38.23 3.22
N VAL A 318 -0.84 37.31 3.70
CA VAL A 318 -2.28 37.28 3.40
C VAL A 318 -3.11 38.01 4.44
N GLU A 319 -2.53 38.34 5.61
CA GLU A 319 -3.21 39.02 6.69
C GLU A 319 -3.70 40.41 6.22
N GLU A 320 -4.99 40.68 6.44
CA GLU A 320 -5.58 41.99 6.19
C GLU A 320 -5.71 42.76 7.49
N ALA A 321 -5.46 44.06 7.40
CA ALA A 321 -5.55 44.92 8.56
C ALA A 321 -6.99 45.00 9.10
N GLU A 322 -7.18 44.56 10.32
CA GLU A 322 -8.46 44.63 11.03
C GLU A 322 -8.54 45.88 11.92
N VAL A 323 -9.68 46.55 11.89
CA VAL A 323 -9.90 47.75 12.73
C VAL A 323 -9.91 47.34 14.20
N GLY A 324 -8.95 47.89 14.98
CA GLY A 324 -8.81 47.64 16.41
C GLY A 324 -7.76 46.60 16.80
N LYS A 325 -7.11 45.95 15.81
CA LYS A 325 -5.99 45.03 16.04
C LYS A 325 -4.67 45.81 16.00
N ILE A 326 -3.77 45.47 16.92
CA ILE A 326 -2.41 46.06 16.98
C ILE A 326 -1.46 45.18 16.21
N TYR A 327 -0.79 45.74 15.24
CA TYR A 327 0.24 45.06 14.41
C TYR A 327 1.63 45.56 14.82
N ASN A 328 2.59 44.67 14.86
CA ASN A 328 4.00 45.06 15.02
C ASN A 328 4.56 45.41 13.63
N GLY A 329 5.00 46.66 13.48
CA GLY A 329 5.63 47.18 12.28
C GLY A 329 7.14 47.09 12.33
#